data_9eb19b235e32390a730a135d47e63f27
#
_entry.id   9eb19b235e32390a730a135d47e63f27
#
_cell.length_a   1.000
_cell.length_b   1.000
_cell.length_c   1.000
_cell.angle_alpha   90.00
_cell.angle_beta   90.00
_cell.angle_gamma   90.00
#
_symmetry.space_group_name_H-M   'P 1'
#
loop_
_entity.id
_entity.type
_entity.pdbx_description
1 polymer ?
#
loop_
_entity_poly.entity_id
_entity_poly.type
_entity_poly.pdbx_seq_one_letter_code
_entity_poly.pdbx_strand_id
1 'polypeptide(L)'
;VKALYKSGAHPGFELVDRPEPDAGWGEVKIRVITTGICGTDLHIESWDAWAQGMISAPLIPGHEFYGEVVALGDGVRDIRIGDRVSGEGHIVCGICRNCRAGRRQMCIHTLSVGVQRDGAFAEFVVVPETNVWVHDASITPELGAVFDPFGNAVHTALSFPLVGEDVLITGAGPIGLMAVAVARHAGARKIAITDVSAPRLELARGVGADIAVDVSRMRVADAQRELGMKEGFDIGMEMSGHATALPEMIDNMNHGGKIAMLGLPSGPISIDWGKVVTHMLTLKGIYGREMFETWYAMSAMLQSNRTLREAVASVVTDCLPASQWQQGFTTARDGASGKVVLDWTTF
;
A
#
# COMPACT_ATOMS: atom_id res chain seq x y z
N VAL A 1 -10.60 -23.29 11.84
CA VAL A 1 -10.67 -21.83 11.71
C VAL A 1 -11.09 -21.46 10.31
N LYS A 2 -11.86 -20.39 10.16
CA LYS A 2 -12.32 -19.91 8.86
C LYS A 2 -11.17 -19.22 8.10
N ALA A 3 -11.11 -19.49 6.79
CA ALA A 3 -10.15 -18.85 5.91
C ALA A 3 -10.72 -18.71 4.48
N LEU A 4 -10.35 -17.61 3.80
CA LEU A 4 -10.51 -17.52 2.35
C LEU A 4 -9.35 -18.29 1.71
N TYR A 5 -9.68 -19.17 0.81
CA TYR A 5 -8.73 -20.14 0.26
C TYR A 5 -8.73 -20.13 -1.26
N LYS A 6 -7.55 -20.03 -1.81
CA LYS A 6 -7.28 -20.25 -3.23
C LYS A 6 -6.96 -21.72 -3.44
N SER A 7 -7.97 -22.51 -3.73
CA SER A 7 -7.83 -23.97 -3.82
C SER A 7 -7.05 -24.44 -5.04
N GLY A 8 -7.04 -23.65 -6.11
CA GLY A 8 -6.39 -24.05 -7.38
C GLY A 8 -6.16 -22.89 -8.34
N ALA A 9 -5.63 -23.23 -9.52
CA ALA A 9 -5.30 -22.32 -10.61
C ALA A 9 -6.56 -21.89 -11.42
N HIS A 10 -7.53 -21.24 -10.77
CA HIS A 10 -8.78 -20.76 -11.36
C HIS A 10 -9.28 -19.49 -10.65
N PRO A 11 -10.16 -18.67 -11.24
CA PRO A 11 -10.77 -17.52 -10.57
C PRO A 11 -11.56 -17.90 -9.31
N GLY A 12 -11.65 -16.95 -8.37
CA GLY A 12 -12.43 -17.05 -7.13
C GLY A 12 -11.61 -17.52 -5.92
N PHE A 13 -12.20 -17.30 -4.75
CA PHE A 13 -11.80 -17.87 -3.46
C PHE A 13 -12.95 -18.68 -2.89
N GLU A 14 -12.63 -19.57 -1.96
CA GLU A 14 -13.59 -20.36 -1.21
C GLU A 14 -13.44 -20.03 0.29
N LEU A 15 -14.56 -19.85 0.99
CA LEU A 15 -14.54 -19.77 2.44
C LEU A 15 -14.58 -21.20 3.01
N VAL A 16 -13.50 -21.60 3.65
CA VAL A 16 -13.30 -22.99 4.11
C VAL A 16 -12.93 -23.04 5.59
N ASP A 17 -13.13 -24.21 6.19
CA ASP A 17 -12.56 -24.55 7.49
C ASP A 17 -11.17 -25.15 7.31
N ARG A 18 -10.18 -24.60 8.02
CA ARG A 18 -8.79 -25.06 8.03
C ARG A 18 -8.37 -25.45 9.45
N PRO A 19 -7.38 -26.31 9.61
CA PRO A 19 -6.72 -26.48 10.91
C PRO A 19 -6.18 -25.13 11.41
N GLU A 20 -6.27 -24.91 12.72
CA GLU A 20 -5.65 -23.74 13.32
C GLU A 20 -4.12 -23.87 13.22
N PRO A 21 -3.40 -22.84 12.73
CA PRO A 21 -1.96 -22.93 12.60
C PRO A 21 -1.25 -22.81 13.95
N ASP A 22 -0.12 -23.49 14.10
CA ASP A 22 0.78 -23.35 15.26
C ASP A 22 1.96 -22.44 14.92
N ALA A 23 2.42 -21.65 15.90
CA ALA A 23 3.63 -20.84 15.78
C ALA A 23 4.86 -21.74 15.88
N GLY A 24 5.69 -21.75 14.84
CA GLY A 24 6.99 -22.40 14.83
C GLY A 24 8.06 -21.61 15.56
N TRP A 25 9.30 -22.09 15.53
CA TRP A 25 10.42 -21.39 16.17
C TRP A 25 10.63 -19.98 15.60
N GLY A 26 10.65 -18.97 16.48
CA GLY A 26 10.79 -17.56 16.11
C GLY A 26 9.56 -16.96 15.43
N GLU A 27 8.42 -17.64 15.48
CA GLU A 27 7.17 -17.18 14.89
C GLU A 27 6.14 -16.75 15.93
N VAL A 28 5.26 -15.87 15.50
CA VAL A 28 4.17 -15.30 16.32
C VAL A 28 2.84 -15.64 15.65
N LYS A 29 1.91 -16.20 16.43
CA LYS A 29 0.53 -16.45 16.02
C LYS A 29 -0.33 -15.28 16.41
N ILE A 30 -1.01 -14.73 15.44
CA ILE A 30 -1.83 -13.53 15.56
C ILE A 30 -3.27 -13.91 15.25
N ARG A 31 -4.20 -13.59 16.15
CA ARG A 31 -5.63 -13.60 15.86
C ARG A 31 -5.93 -12.36 15.02
N VAL A 32 -6.38 -12.56 13.82
CA VAL A 32 -6.72 -11.49 12.89
C VAL A 32 -8.01 -10.81 13.34
N ILE A 33 -8.00 -9.49 13.39
CA ILE A 33 -9.16 -8.65 13.70
C ILE A 33 -9.69 -8.03 12.43
N THR A 34 -8.82 -7.37 11.66
CA THR A 34 -9.18 -6.73 10.40
C THR A 34 -8.13 -7.00 9.33
N THR A 35 -8.57 -7.06 8.07
CA THR A 35 -7.68 -7.17 6.91
C THR A 35 -8.07 -6.20 5.81
N GLY A 36 -7.09 -5.58 5.15
CA GLY A 36 -7.31 -4.76 3.96
C GLY A 36 -7.37 -5.62 2.69
N ILE A 37 -8.21 -5.23 1.74
CA ILE A 37 -8.18 -5.80 0.38
C ILE A 37 -7.23 -4.96 -0.47
N CYS A 38 -6.21 -5.62 -1.05
CA CYS A 38 -5.21 -5.03 -1.92
C CYS A 38 -5.51 -5.31 -3.41
N GLY A 39 -4.94 -4.52 -4.30
CA GLY A 39 -4.94 -4.83 -5.74
C GLY A 39 -4.34 -6.20 -6.06
N THR A 40 -3.31 -6.60 -5.33
CA THR A 40 -2.72 -7.96 -5.42
C THR A 40 -3.74 -9.05 -5.16
N ASP A 41 -4.63 -8.86 -4.19
CA ASP A 41 -5.67 -9.85 -3.88
C ASP A 41 -6.73 -9.94 -4.98
N LEU A 42 -7.01 -8.81 -5.67
CA LEU A 42 -7.90 -8.79 -6.85
C LEU A 42 -7.28 -9.56 -8.03
N HIS A 43 -5.96 -9.46 -8.24
CA HIS A 43 -5.24 -10.25 -9.23
C HIS A 43 -5.30 -11.76 -8.90
N ILE A 44 -5.09 -12.13 -7.63
CA ILE A 44 -5.16 -13.54 -7.19
C ILE A 44 -6.58 -14.08 -7.33
N GLU A 45 -7.58 -13.27 -6.95
CA GLU A 45 -8.99 -13.67 -7.06
C GLU A 45 -9.38 -13.90 -8.51
N SER A 46 -9.05 -12.96 -9.41
CA SER A 46 -9.38 -13.06 -10.84
C SER A 46 -8.53 -14.10 -11.60
N TRP A 47 -7.41 -14.55 -11.00
CA TRP A 47 -6.45 -15.48 -11.61
C TRP A 47 -5.89 -14.98 -12.94
N ASP A 48 -5.54 -13.73 -13.02
CA ASP A 48 -4.99 -13.12 -14.22
C ASP A 48 -3.55 -13.56 -14.55
N ALA A 49 -2.95 -12.99 -15.59
CA ALA A 49 -1.62 -13.37 -16.05
C ALA A 49 -0.52 -13.12 -14.98
N TRP A 50 -0.69 -12.08 -14.14
CA TRP A 50 0.24 -11.83 -13.03
C TRP A 50 0.14 -12.93 -11.97
N ALA A 51 -1.09 -13.26 -11.54
CA ALA A 51 -1.31 -14.31 -10.55
C ALA A 51 -0.81 -15.68 -11.05
N GLN A 52 -1.02 -16.01 -12.33
CA GLN A 52 -0.54 -17.25 -12.95
C GLN A 52 0.99 -17.38 -12.92
N GLY A 53 1.71 -16.25 -12.98
CA GLY A 53 3.17 -16.23 -12.93
C GLY A 53 3.77 -16.21 -11.51
N MET A 54 2.99 -15.78 -10.52
CA MET A 54 3.50 -15.48 -9.18
C MET A 54 2.97 -16.40 -8.08
N ILE A 55 1.78 -16.98 -8.26
CA ILE A 55 1.08 -17.72 -7.20
C ILE A 55 1.19 -19.22 -7.42
N SER A 56 1.53 -19.94 -6.37
CA SER A 56 1.43 -21.39 -6.31
C SER A 56 0.25 -21.76 -5.39
N ALA A 57 -0.88 -22.13 -6.00
CA ALA A 57 -2.01 -22.63 -5.23
C ALA A 57 -1.73 -24.10 -4.78
N PRO A 58 -2.26 -24.56 -3.63
CA PRO A 58 -3.21 -23.86 -2.77
C PRO A 58 -2.58 -22.83 -1.83
N LEU A 59 -3.36 -21.77 -1.45
CA LEU A 59 -2.87 -20.66 -0.64
C LEU A 59 -4.02 -19.96 0.10
N ILE A 60 -3.75 -19.44 1.31
CA ILE A 60 -4.56 -18.43 1.97
C ILE A 60 -3.97 -17.05 1.58
N PRO A 61 -4.68 -16.18 0.85
CA PRO A 61 -4.19 -14.86 0.48
C PRO A 61 -4.31 -13.85 1.62
N GLY A 62 -4.00 -12.55 1.33
CA GLY A 62 -4.08 -11.44 2.28
C GLY A 62 -2.75 -11.14 2.98
N HIS A 63 -2.34 -9.88 2.95
CA HIS A 63 -1.05 -9.43 3.52
C HIS A 63 -1.17 -8.12 4.30
N GLU A 64 -2.33 -7.50 4.28
CA GLU A 64 -2.65 -6.30 5.03
C GLU A 64 -3.54 -6.68 6.21
N PHE A 65 -3.03 -6.60 7.44
CA PHE A 65 -3.79 -7.06 8.61
C PHE A 65 -3.47 -6.29 9.88
N TYR A 66 -4.43 -6.32 10.79
CA TYR A 66 -4.28 -5.95 12.19
C TYR A 66 -4.85 -7.07 13.06
N GLY A 67 -4.21 -7.37 14.18
CA GLY A 67 -4.63 -8.44 15.05
C GLY A 67 -4.05 -8.36 16.45
N GLU A 68 -4.28 -9.43 17.21
CA GLU A 68 -3.80 -9.63 18.56
C GLU A 68 -2.91 -10.86 18.63
N VAL A 69 -1.75 -10.75 19.24
CA VAL A 69 -0.86 -11.87 19.49
C VAL A 69 -1.52 -12.84 20.49
N VAL A 70 -1.67 -14.11 20.09
CA VAL A 70 -2.32 -15.14 20.93
C VAL A 70 -1.42 -16.30 21.28
N ALA A 71 -0.34 -16.54 20.55
CA ALA A 71 0.67 -17.54 20.90
C ALA A 71 2.05 -17.14 20.35
N LEU A 72 3.08 -17.62 21.00
CA LEU A 72 4.48 -17.37 20.68
C LEU A 72 5.19 -18.71 20.49
N GLY A 73 5.92 -18.85 19.39
CA GLY A 73 6.83 -19.97 19.20
C GLY A 73 8.11 -19.82 20.04
N ASP A 74 8.82 -20.91 20.21
CA ASP A 74 10.10 -20.88 20.90
C ASP A 74 11.07 -19.91 20.22
N GLY A 75 11.83 -19.16 21.00
CA GLY A 75 12.84 -18.20 20.51
C GLY A 75 12.31 -16.78 20.30
N VAL A 76 11.00 -16.53 20.38
CA VAL A 76 10.42 -15.16 20.38
C VAL A 76 10.82 -14.44 21.68
N ARG A 77 11.22 -13.14 21.58
CA ARG A 77 11.81 -12.39 22.71
C ARG A 77 11.11 -11.09 23.06
N ASP A 78 10.75 -10.30 22.04
CA ASP A 78 10.34 -8.91 22.21
C ASP A 78 8.82 -8.70 22.04
N ILE A 79 8.09 -9.74 21.65
CA ILE A 79 6.65 -9.72 21.44
C ILE A 79 5.95 -10.41 22.62
N ARG A 80 4.77 -9.93 23.00
CA ARG A 80 3.98 -10.47 24.12
C ARG A 80 2.58 -10.89 23.68
N ILE A 81 2.03 -11.90 24.32
CA ILE A 81 0.62 -12.25 24.16
C ILE A 81 -0.24 -11.05 24.60
N GLY A 82 -1.24 -10.71 23.77
CA GLY A 82 -2.10 -9.55 23.94
C GLY A 82 -1.63 -8.29 23.21
N ASP A 83 -0.41 -8.25 22.66
CA ASP A 83 0.05 -7.13 21.84
C ASP A 83 -0.85 -6.94 20.62
N ARG A 84 -1.19 -5.69 20.33
CA ARG A 84 -1.90 -5.30 19.10
C ARG A 84 -0.88 -5.03 18.01
N VAL A 85 -1.03 -5.71 16.87
CA VAL A 85 0.02 -5.77 15.87
C VAL A 85 -0.51 -5.72 14.44
N SER A 86 0.35 -5.20 13.56
CA SER A 86 0.32 -5.47 12.11
C SER A 86 1.61 -6.19 11.71
N GLY A 87 1.79 -6.51 10.45
CA GLY A 87 3.01 -7.18 10.00
C GLY A 87 3.55 -6.65 8.68
N GLU A 88 4.88 -6.64 8.58
CA GLU A 88 5.57 -6.47 7.31
C GLU A 88 5.36 -7.73 6.44
N GLY A 89 4.66 -7.57 5.33
CA GLY A 89 4.32 -8.69 4.46
C GLY A 89 5.51 -9.38 3.77
N HIS A 90 6.68 -8.74 3.72
CA HIS A 90 7.87 -9.28 3.07
C HIS A 90 8.80 -9.97 4.08
N ILE A 91 8.88 -11.29 4.02
CA ILE A 91 9.80 -12.10 4.82
C ILE A 91 11.11 -12.22 4.06
N VAL A 92 12.20 -11.73 4.64
CA VAL A 92 13.50 -11.64 3.99
C VAL A 92 14.47 -12.72 4.47
N CYS A 93 15.41 -13.13 3.62
CA CYS A 93 16.33 -14.24 3.94
C CYS A 93 17.41 -13.89 5.00
N GLY A 94 17.64 -12.61 5.29
CA GLY A 94 18.66 -12.16 6.25
C GLY A 94 20.12 -12.31 5.82
N ILE A 95 20.44 -13.12 4.82
CA ILE A 95 21.81 -13.54 4.49
C ILE A 95 22.33 -13.04 3.14
N CYS A 96 21.48 -12.61 2.21
CA CYS A 96 21.95 -12.06 0.94
C CYS A 96 22.67 -10.72 1.13
N ARG A 97 23.40 -10.26 0.10
CA ARG A 97 24.16 -9.01 0.15
C ARG A 97 23.30 -7.83 0.63
N ASN A 98 22.09 -7.70 0.08
CA ASN A 98 21.20 -6.58 0.42
C ASN A 98 20.73 -6.63 1.88
N CYS A 99 20.33 -7.80 2.37
CA CYS A 99 19.95 -7.98 3.78
C CYS A 99 21.12 -7.66 4.73
N ARG A 100 22.31 -8.19 4.45
CA ARG A 100 23.49 -7.94 5.29
C ARG A 100 23.96 -6.48 5.24
N ALA A 101 23.66 -5.76 4.16
CA ALA A 101 23.94 -4.33 4.01
C ALA A 101 22.83 -3.42 4.59
N GLY A 102 21.84 -3.97 5.33
CA GLY A 102 20.75 -3.21 5.93
C GLY A 102 19.63 -2.81 4.96
N ARG A 103 19.69 -3.23 3.69
CA ARG A 103 18.70 -2.94 2.66
C ARG A 103 17.75 -4.12 2.46
N ARG A 104 17.02 -4.45 3.52
CA ARG A 104 16.19 -5.66 3.60
C ARG A 104 15.07 -5.69 2.56
N GLN A 105 14.44 -4.55 2.25
CA GLN A 105 13.41 -4.42 1.21
C GLN A 105 13.91 -4.80 -0.20
N MET A 106 15.23 -4.85 -0.40
CA MET A 106 15.86 -5.29 -1.65
C MET A 106 16.31 -6.75 -1.60
N CYS A 107 15.77 -7.56 -0.69
CA CYS A 107 16.10 -8.97 -0.59
C CYS A 107 15.73 -9.70 -1.89
N ILE A 108 16.70 -10.44 -2.47
CA ILE A 108 16.48 -11.21 -3.71
C ILE A 108 15.75 -12.55 -3.47
N HIS A 109 15.53 -12.91 -2.21
CA HIS A 109 14.85 -14.14 -1.79
C HIS A 109 13.65 -13.83 -0.87
N THR A 110 12.94 -12.72 -1.16
CA THR A 110 11.75 -12.34 -0.41
C THR A 110 10.64 -13.37 -0.61
N LEU A 111 10.00 -13.77 0.49
CA LEU A 111 8.74 -14.50 0.48
C LEU A 111 7.64 -13.56 1.00
N SER A 112 6.60 -13.37 0.22
CA SER A 112 5.50 -12.47 0.61
C SER A 112 4.36 -13.27 1.24
N VAL A 113 3.91 -12.81 2.41
CA VAL A 113 2.72 -13.29 3.10
C VAL A 113 1.51 -13.09 2.18
N GLY A 114 0.64 -14.09 2.07
CA GLY A 114 -0.52 -14.06 1.18
C GLY A 114 -0.22 -14.20 -0.31
N VAL A 115 1.06 -14.43 -0.69
CA VAL A 115 1.51 -14.60 -2.09
C VAL A 115 2.33 -15.87 -2.27
N GLN A 116 3.43 -16.05 -1.53
CA GLN A 116 4.25 -17.28 -1.55
C GLN A 116 4.13 -18.10 -0.26
N ARG A 117 3.42 -17.58 0.73
CA ARG A 117 3.14 -18.20 2.02
C ARG A 117 1.71 -17.83 2.42
N ASP A 118 1.04 -18.71 3.19
CA ASP A 118 -0.30 -18.43 3.72
C ASP A 118 -0.35 -17.08 4.43
N GLY A 119 -1.41 -16.34 4.14
CA GLY A 119 -1.64 -14.97 4.55
C GLY A 119 -2.73 -14.80 5.59
N ALA A 120 -3.28 -13.60 5.63
CA ALA A 120 -4.11 -13.10 6.71
C ALA A 120 -5.62 -13.13 6.43
N PHE A 121 -6.08 -13.58 5.25
CA PHE A 121 -7.51 -13.77 5.05
C PHE A 121 -8.01 -15.04 5.75
N ALA A 122 -7.79 -15.07 7.06
CA ALA A 122 -8.18 -16.14 7.98
C ALA A 122 -8.33 -15.58 9.41
N GLU A 123 -8.94 -16.38 10.31
CA GLU A 123 -9.02 -16.01 11.73
C GLU A 123 -7.65 -15.92 12.40
N PHE A 124 -6.64 -16.60 11.86
CA PHE A 124 -5.26 -16.53 12.38
C PHE A 124 -4.26 -16.46 11.25
N VAL A 125 -3.17 -15.74 11.51
CA VAL A 125 -1.96 -15.70 10.67
C VAL A 125 -0.73 -15.95 11.54
N VAL A 126 0.28 -16.62 10.96
CA VAL A 126 1.57 -16.87 11.61
C VAL A 126 2.67 -16.21 10.81
N VAL A 127 3.46 -15.35 11.46
CA VAL A 127 4.58 -14.63 10.82
C VAL A 127 5.82 -14.66 11.72
N PRO A 128 7.03 -14.52 11.16
CA PRO A 128 8.24 -14.37 11.98
C PRO A 128 8.14 -13.15 12.91
N GLU A 129 8.69 -13.25 14.12
CA GLU A 129 8.78 -12.13 15.07
C GLU A 129 9.36 -10.87 14.42
N THR A 130 10.36 -11.01 13.57
CA THR A 130 11.01 -9.90 12.87
C THR A 130 10.10 -9.14 11.92
N ASN A 131 8.94 -9.68 11.58
CA ASN A 131 7.94 -9.07 10.70
C ASN A 131 6.78 -8.44 11.49
N VAL A 132 6.71 -8.66 12.80
CA VAL A 132 5.63 -8.13 13.65
C VAL A 132 5.91 -6.67 14.02
N TRP A 133 4.89 -5.84 13.91
CA TRP A 133 4.91 -4.44 14.34
C TRP A 133 3.88 -4.19 15.42
N VAL A 134 4.36 -3.87 16.63
CA VAL A 134 3.49 -3.56 17.77
C VAL A 134 2.98 -2.14 17.69
N HIS A 135 1.69 -1.96 17.87
CA HIS A 135 1.02 -0.68 17.77
C HIS A 135 0.86 0.03 19.11
N ASP A 136 0.89 1.35 19.05
CA ASP A 136 0.38 2.23 20.10
C ASP A 136 -1.16 2.14 20.19
N ALA A 137 -1.72 2.40 21.37
CA ALA A 137 -3.16 2.33 21.63
C ALA A 137 -4.01 3.32 20.78
N SER A 138 -3.39 4.32 20.15
CA SER A 138 -4.09 5.26 19.26
C SER A 138 -4.41 4.69 17.87
N ILE A 139 -3.89 3.52 17.53
CA ILE A 139 -4.12 2.87 16.24
C ILE A 139 -5.35 1.97 16.33
N THR A 140 -6.40 2.34 15.58
CA THR A 140 -7.63 1.54 15.48
C THR A 140 -7.40 0.31 14.60
N PRO A 141 -8.26 -0.72 14.71
CA PRO A 141 -8.15 -1.92 13.86
C PRO A 141 -8.12 -1.62 12.35
N GLU A 142 -8.96 -0.71 11.89
CA GLU A 142 -9.05 -0.32 10.48
C GLU A 142 -7.77 0.39 10.02
N LEU A 143 -7.23 1.28 10.87
CA LEU A 143 -6.00 1.99 10.58
C LEU A 143 -4.80 1.04 10.60
N GLY A 144 -4.77 0.10 11.55
CA GLY A 144 -3.71 -0.92 11.60
C GLY A 144 -3.72 -1.86 10.40
N ALA A 145 -4.91 -2.21 9.87
CA ALA A 145 -5.03 -3.04 8.66
C ALA A 145 -4.44 -2.36 7.41
N VAL A 146 -4.34 -1.03 7.39
CA VAL A 146 -3.81 -0.29 6.23
C VAL A 146 -2.36 0.16 6.39
N PHE A 147 -1.64 -0.34 7.40
CA PHE A 147 -0.23 0.02 7.61
C PHE A 147 0.65 -0.40 6.43
N ASP A 148 0.39 -1.53 5.81
CA ASP A 148 1.11 -1.97 4.61
C ASP A 148 1.00 -0.95 3.46
N PRO A 149 -0.19 -0.62 2.92
CA PRO A 149 -0.32 0.38 1.86
C PRO A 149 0.03 1.79 2.31
N PHE A 150 -0.18 2.15 3.58
CA PHE A 150 0.25 3.43 4.13
C PHE A 150 1.78 3.55 4.12
N GLY A 151 2.49 2.47 4.46
CA GLY A 151 3.94 2.42 4.34
C GLY A 151 4.45 2.61 2.91
N ASN A 152 3.74 2.05 1.91
CA ASN A 152 4.05 2.31 0.50
C ASN A 152 3.88 3.80 0.13
N ALA A 153 2.82 4.45 0.63
CA ALA A 153 2.58 5.87 0.44
C ALA A 153 3.69 6.72 1.09
N VAL A 154 4.08 6.38 2.33
CA VAL A 154 5.16 7.07 3.06
C VAL A 154 6.50 6.91 2.38
N HIS A 155 6.88 5.68 1.98
CA HIS A 155 8.13 5.43 1.26
C HIS A 155 8.20 6.22 -0.05
N THR A 156 7.10 6.23 -0.81
CA THR A 156 7.04 6.98 -2.08
C THR A 156 7.14 8.49 -1.82
N ALA A 157 6.31 9.03 -0.93
CA ALA A 157 6.23 10.46 -0.67
C ALA A 157 7.54 11.02 -0.08
N LEU A 158 8.17 10.30 0.84
CA LEU A 158 9.40 10.74 1.48
C LEU A 158 10.69 10.35 0.74
N SER A 159 10.56 9.76 -0.46
CA SER A 159 11.74 9.45 -1.30
C SER A 159 12.51 10.69 -1.74
N PHE A 160 11.85 11.85 -1.75
CA PHE A 160 12.45 13.15 -2.03
C PHE A 160 11.93 14.21 -1.05
N PRO A 161 12.69 15.27 -0.75
CA PRO A 161 12.21 16.37 0.07
C PRO A 161 10.96 17.02 -0.52
N LEU A 162 9.97 17.32 0.34
CA LEU A 162 8.67 17.87 -0.09
C LEU A 162 8.40 19.28 0.39
N VAL A 163 9.18 19.79 1.36
CA VAL A 163 8.93 21.10 1.97
C VAL A 163 9.04 22.22 0.92
N GLY A 164 7.90 22.88 0.65
CA GLY A 164 7.82 23.97 -0.31
C GLY A 164 7.70 23.57 -1.76
N GLU A 165 7.75 22.27 -2.07
CA GLU A 165 7.69 21.72 -3.45
C GLU A 165 6.25 21.60 -3.96
N ASP A 166 6.10 21.68 -5.28
CA ASP A 166 4.85 21.39 -5.99
C ASP A 166 4.82 19.91 -6.41
N VAL A 167 3.76 19.22 -6.01
CA VAL A 167 3.66 17.76 -6.11
C VAL A 167 2.56 17.33 -7.09
N LEU A 168 2.87 16.42 -8.00
CA LEU A 168 1.92 15.72 -8.86
C LEU A 168 1.85 14.25 -8.46
N ILE A 169 0.66 13.77 -8.12
CA ILE A 169 0.38 12.36 -7.83
C ILE A 169 -0.54 11.81 -8.91
N THR A 170 -0.20 10.68 -9.54
CA THR A 170 -1.07 10.00 -10.49
C THR A 170 -1.68 8.76 -9.87
N GLY A 171 -3.01 8.62 -10.01
CA GLY A 171 -3.80 7.55 -9.38
C GLY A 171 -4.30 7.90 -7.98
N ALA A 172 -5.61 8.12 -7.84
CA ALA A 172 -6.29 8.35 -6.58
C ALA A 172 -6.80 7.02 -5.95
N GLY A 173 -6.06 5.93 -6.14
CA GLY A 173 -6.26 4.71 -5.37
C GLY A 173 -5.90 4.91 -3.89
N PRO A 174 -6.14 3.91 -3.02
CA PRO A 174 -5.87 4.04 -1.58
C PRO A 174 -4.47 4.57 -1.25
N ILE A 175 -3.42 4.07 -1.94
CA ILE A 175 -2.04 4.50 -1.71
C ILE A 175 -1.83 5.95 -2.15
N GLY A 176 -2.38 6.35 -3.32
CA GLY A 176 -2.30 7.73 -3.79
C GLY A 176 -3.01 8.73 -2.87
N LEU A 177 -4.19 8.36 -2.35
CA LEU A 177 -4.92 9.17 -1.36
C LEU A 177 -4.10 9.35 -0.06
N MET A 178 -3.49 8.28 0.44
CA MET A 178 -2.61 8.35 1.61
C MET A 178 -1.35 9.18 1.33
N ALA A 179 -0.80 9.11 0.11
CA ALA A 179 0.35 9.92 -0.29
C ALA A 179 0.02 11.43 -0.33
N VAL A 180 -1.21 11.81 -0.71
CA VAL A 180 -1.67 13.21 -0.58
C VAL A 180 -1.60 13.67 0.88
N ALA A 181 -2.13 12.86 1.81
CA ALA A 181 -2.11 13.19 3.24
C ALA A 181 -0.66 13.32 3.78
N VAL A 182 0.23 12.41 3.37
CA VAL A 182 1.66 12.46 3.74
C VAL A 182 2.34 13.69 3.14
N ALA A 183 2.13 13.98 1.85
CA ALA A 183 2.72 15.14 1.18
C ALA A 183 2.27 16.45 1.84
N ARG A 184 1.00 16.56 2.21
CA ARG A 184 0.48 17.72 2.95
C ARG A 184 1.14 17.84 4.32
N HIS A 185 1.25 16.74 5.05
CA HIS A 185 1.92 16.70 6.36
C HIS A 185 3.40 17.09 6.25
N ALA A 186 4.08 16.63 5.21
CA ALA A 186 5.50 16.90 4.98
C ALA A 186 5.80 18.31 4.46
N GLY A 187 4.78 19.16 4.23
CA GLY A 187 4.96 20.58 3.89
C GLY A 187 5.02 20.87 2.39
N ALA A 188 4.47 20.03 1.52
CA ALA A 188 4.29 20.33 0.11
C ALA A 188 3.48 21.63 -0.10
N ARG A 189 3.92 22.47 -1.05
CA ARG A 189 3.30 23.78 -1.33
C ARG A 189 1.95 23.59 -2.06
N LYS A 190 1.95 22.85 -3.16
CA LYS A 190 0.77 22.49 -3.92
C LYS A 190 0.76 20.99 -4.17
N ILE A 191 -0.43 20.39 -4.13
CA ILE A 191 -0.63 18.97 -4.38
C ILE A 191 -1.74 18.82 -5.43
N ALA A 192 -1.37 18.34 -6.61
CA ALA A 192 -2.29 17.88 -7.62
C ALA A 192 -2.35 16.36 -7.62
N ILE A 193 -3.55 15.80 -7.73
CA ILE A 193 -3.73 14.36 -7.92
C ILE A 193 -4.64 14.10 -9.12
N THR A 194 -4.37 13.04 -9.86
CA THR A 194 -5.13 12.68 -11.07
C THR A 194 -5.78 11.31 -10.95
N ASP A 195 -6.98 11.17 -11.47
CA ASP A 195 -7.70 9.90 -11.64
C ASP A 195 -8.80 10.07 -12.69
N VAL A 196 -9.55 9.01 -12.97
CA VAL A 196 -10.79 9.04 -13.77
C VAL A 196 -12.03 8.81 -12.89
N SER A 197 -11.85 8.38 -11.63
CA SER A 197 -12.93 8.10 -10.67
C SER A 197 -13.33 9.35 -9.91
N ALA A 198 -14.50 9.91 -10.22
CA ALA A 198 -15.03 11.09 -9.52
C ALA A 198 -15.16 10.89 -7.99
N PRO A 199 -15.64 9.74 -7.46
CA PRO A 199 -15.64 9.50 -6.01
C PRO A 199 -14.27 9.55 -5.37
N ARG A 200 -13.24 8.96 -6.00
CA ARG A 200 -11.85 8.98 -5.50
C ARG A 200 -11.24 10.38 -5.55
N LEU A 201 -11.55 11.15 -6.58
CA LEU A 201 -11.13 12.55 -6.67
C LEU A 201 -11.76 13.42 -5.58
N GLU A 202 -12.99 13.11 -5.14
CA GLU A 202 -13.60 13.79 -3.99
C GLU A 202 -12.92 13.41 -2.68
N LEU A 203 -12.60 12.13 -2.46
CA LEU A 203 -11.78 11.70 -1.33
C LEU A 203 -10.42 12.41 -1.31
N ALA A 204 -9.79 12.57 -2.47
CA ALA A 204 -8.50 13.25 -2.60
C ALA A 204 -8.54 14.71 -2.10
N ARG A 205 -9.63 15.44 -2.40
CA ARG A 205 -9.85 16.80 -1.84
C ARG A 205 -9.98 16.75 -0.32
N GLY A 206 -10.72 15.77 0.19
CA GLY A 206 -10.93 15.58 1.64
C GLY A 206 -9.63 15.31 2.40
N VAL A 207 -8.67 14.60 1.81
CA VAL A 207 -7.38 14.28 2.44
C VAL A 207 -6.28 15.34 2.20
N GLY A 208 -6.57 16.42 1.45
CA GLY A 208 -5.71 17.59 1.39
C GLY A 208 -5.10 17.93 0.01
N ALA A 209 -5.60 17.38 -1.09
CA ALA A 209 -5.21 17.83 -2.44
C ALA A 209 -5.71 19.26 -2.70
N ASP A 210 -4.85 20.11 -3.29
CA ASP A 210 -5.25 21.46 -3.75
C ASP A 210 -6.12 21.38 -5.00
N ILE A 211 -5.84 20.41 -5.87
CA ILE A 211 -6.62 20.12 -7.06
C ILE A 211 -6.68 18.60 -7.33
N ALA A 212 -7.86 18.11 -7.65
CA ALA A 212 -8.11 16.73 -8.05
C ALA A 212 -8.65 16.71 -9.49
N VAL A 213 -7.86 16.14 -10.39
CA VAL A 213 -8.01 16.25 -11.83
C VAL A 213 -8.60 14.97 -12.41
N ASP A 214 -9.77 15.08 -13.03
CA ASP A 214 -10.29 14.04 -13.93
C ASP A 214 -9.57 14.13 -15.27
N VAL A 215 -8.60 13.25 -15.50
CA VAL A 215 -7.77 13.27 -16.73
C VAL A 215 -8.54 12.90 -18.00
N SER A 216 -9.78 12.41 -17.88
CA SER A 216 -10.69 12.24 -19.02
C SER A 216 -11.28 13.57 -19.53
N ARG A 217 -11.20 14.64 -18.73
CA ARG A 217 -11.84 15.94 -18.96
C ARG A 217 -10.88 17.12 -18.94
N MET A 218 -9.78 17.03 -18.20
CA MET A 218 -8.84 18.11 -17.96
C MET A 218 -7.41 17.60 -18.08
N ARG A 219 -6.56 18.33 -18.76
CA ARG A 219 -5.12 18.01 -18.84
C ARG A 219 -4.40 18.47 -17.59
N VAL A 220 -3.33 17.80 -17.21
CA VAL A 220 -2.47 18.19 -16.08
C VAL A 220 -1.92 19.62 -16.26
N ALA A 221 -1.57 20.02 -17.49
CA ALA A 221 -1.11 21.36 -17.80
C ALA A 221 -2.17 22.47 -17.52
N ASP A 222 -3.46 22.13 -17.60
CA ASP A 222 -4.53 23.06 -17.25
C ASP A 222 -4.62 23.23 -15.73
N ALA A 223 -4.45 22.14 -14.97
CA ALA A 223 -4.37 22.17 -13.52
C ALA A 223 -3.18 23.01 -13.01
N GLN A 224 -2.03 22.93 -13.66
CA GLN A 224 -0.87 23.81 -13.36
C GLN A 224 -1.25 25.30 -13.45
N ARG A 225 -1.99 25.68 -14.52
CA ARG A 225 -2.43 27.07 -14.69
C ARG A 225 -3.42 27.51 -13.61
N GLU A 226 -4.35 26.65 -13.22
CA GLU A 226 -5.29 26.92 -12.13
C GLU A 226 -4.58 27.09 -10.78
N LEU A 227 -3.51 26.34 -10.54
CA LEU A 227 -2.66 26.46 -9.36
C LEU A 227 -1.73 27.67 -9.39
N GLY A 228 -1.69 28.42 -10.51
CA GLY A 228 -0.82 29.59 -10.69
C GLY A 228 0.66 29.23 -10.85
N MET A 229 0.95 28.00 -11.28
CA MET A 229 2.32 27.53 -11.49
C MET A 229 2.89 28.07 -12.80
N LYS A 230 4.14 28.49 -12.81
CA LYS A 230 4.83 29.00 -13.99
C LYS A 230 5.71 27.96 -14.68
N GLU A 231 6.35 27.14 -13.86
CA GLU A 231 7.19 26.05 -14.33
C GLU A 231 6.46 24.70 -14.25
N GLY A 232 6.90 23.65 -14.01
CA GLY A 232 6.20 22.37 -13.83
C GLY A 232 6.18 21.95 -12.36
N PHE A 233 5.80 20.70 -12.10
CA PHE A 233 5.86 20.10 -10.78
C PHE A 233 7.31 19.71 -10.44
N ASP A 234 7.68 19.87 -9.17
CA ASP A 234 9.02 19.55 -8.68
C ASP A 234 9.15 18.08 -8.34
N ILE A 235 8.09 17.51 -7.74
CA ILE A 235 8.03 16.10 -7.33
C ILE A 235 6.83 15.41 -7.99
N GLY A 236 7.11 14.28 -8.65
CA GLY A 236 6.10 13.37 -9.18
C GLY A 236 6.02 12.08 -8.35
N MET A 237 4.81 11.58 -8.13
CA MET A 237 4.56 10.26 -7.53
C MET A 237 3.66 9.47 -8.48
N GLU A 238 4.26 8.59 -9.29
CA GLU A 238 3.49 7.74 -10.19
C GLU A 238 2.99 6.51 -9.43
N MET A 239 1.68 6.46 -9.18
CA MET A 239 1.05 5.46 -8.33
C MET A 239 -0.09 4.70 -9.02
N SER A 240 -0.35 5.01 -10.29
CA SER A 240 -1.43 4.40 -11.07
C SER A 240 -0.99 3.15 -11.84
N GLY A 241 0.26 3.10 -12.30
CA GLY A 241 0.75 2.09 -13.24
C GLY A 241 0.11 2.18 -14.64
N HIS A 242 -0.70 3.21 -14.90
CA HIS A 242 -1.36 3.37 -16.20
C HIS A 242 -0.36 3.82 -17.27
N ALA A 243 -0.45 3.25 -18.48
CA ALA A 243 0.54 3.45 -19.53
C ALA A 243 0.75 4.92 -19.95
N THR A 244 -0.25 5.78 -19.79
CA THR A 244 -0.16 7.20 -20.14
C THR A 244 0.25 8.10 -18.98
N ALA A 245 0.19 7.62 -17.73
CA ALA A 245 0.39 8.46 -16.55
C ALA A 245 1.85 8.93 -16.40
N LEU A 246 2.82 8.03 -16.53
CA LEU A 246 4.25 8.41 -16.47
C LEU A 246 4.68 9.34 -17.60
N PRO A 247 4.33 9.09 -18.88
CA PRO A 247 4.62 10.05 -19.96
C PRO A 247 4.02 11.44 -19.70
N GLU A 248 2.75 11.52 -19.31
CA GLU A 248 2.10 12.79 -18.99
C GLU A 248 2.75 13.48 -17.78
N MET A 249 3.14 12.71 -16.75
CA MET A 249 3.89 13.25 -15.61
C MET A 249 5.22 13.87 -16.07
N ILE A 250 6.02 13.15 -16.88
CA ILE A 250 7.30 13.64 -17.42
C ILE A 250 7.07 14.95 -18.20
N ASP A 251 5.97 15.04 -18.95
CA ASP A 251 5.63 16.24 -19.72
C ASP A 251 5.33 17.48 -18.86
N ASN A 252 4.95 17.28 -17.62
CA ASN A 252 4.53 18.33 -16.69
C ASN A 252 5.51 18.61 -15.56
N MET A 253 6.68 17.96 -15.55
CA MET A 253 7.73 18.21 -14.55
C MET A 253 8.55 19.44 -14.86
N ASN A 254 8.93 20.14 -13.80
CA ASN A 254 9.94 21.20 -13.86
C ASN A 254 11.33 20.64 -14.19
N HIS A 255 12.25 21.46 -14.67
CA HIS A 255 13.66 21.10 -14.82
C HIS A 255 14.25 20.73 -13.47
N GLY A 256 14.98 19.62 -13.39
CA GLY A 256 15.49 19.05 -12.16
C GLY A 256 14.45 18.29 -11.34
N GLY A 257 13.22 18.13 -11.86
CA GLY A 257 12.13 17.41 -11.22
C GLY A 257 12.48 15.97 -10.92
N LYS A 258 11.84 15.40 -9.89
CA LYS A 258 12.12 14.05 -9.38
C LYS A 258 10.84 13.24 -9.33
N ILE A 259 10.87 12.02 -9.87
CA ILE A 259 9.70 11.14 -9.96
C ILE A 259 9.97 9.85 -9.18
N ALA A 260 9.13 9.56 -8.19
CA ALA A 260 9.04 8.29 -7.49
C ALA A 260 7.97 7.42 -8.17
N MET A 261 8.34 6.23 -8.64
CA MET A 261 7.46 5.33 -9.40
C MET A 261 7.13 4.10 -8.56
N LEU A 262 5.89 4.00 -8.11
CA LEU A 262 5.35 2.86 -7.36
C LEU A 262 4.36 2.03 -8.19
N GLY A 263 3.59 2.66 -9.06
CA GLY A 263 2.59 1.99 -9.88
C GLY A 263 3.22 0.91 -10.78
N LEU A 264 2.67 -0.30 -10.72
CA LEU A 264 3.13 -1.41 -11.56
C LEU A 264 2.35 -1.40 -12.88
N PRO A 265 3.02 -1.16 -14.02
CA PRO A 265 2.35 -1.19 -15.31
C PRO A 265 2.06 -2.63 -15.75
N SER A 266 0.97 -2.81 -16.50
CA SER A 266 0.62 -4.11 -17.10
C SER A 266 1.50 -4.51 -18.29
N GLY A 267 2.39 -3.62 -18.75
CA GLY A 267 3.31 -3.85 -19.86
C GLY A 267 4.32 -2.73 -20.02
N PRO A 268 5.18 -2.76 -21.05
CA PRO A 268 6.17 -1.73 -21.30
C PRO A 268 5.53 -0.34 -21.51
N ILE A 269 6.14 0.70 -20.93
CA ILE A 269 5.75 2.10 -21.12
C ILE A 269 6.79 2.79 -21.98
N SER A 270 6.36 3.50 -23.04
CA SER A 270 7.21 4.37 -23.83
C SER A 270 7.23 5.77 -23.23
N ILE A 271 8.41 6.34 -23.05
CA ILE A 271 8.62 7.70 -22.54
C ILE A 271 9.50 8.52 -23.50
N ASP A 272 9.38 9.84 -23.44
CA ASP A 272 10.33 10.76 -24.10
C ASP A 272 11.64 10.81 -23.30
N TRP A 273 12.57 9.94 -23.66
CA TRP A 273 13.90 9.89 -23.04
C TRP A 273 14.70 11.17 -23.24
N GLY A 274 14.52 11.83 -24.39
CA GLY A 274 15.16 13.13 -24.67
C GLY A 274 14.77 14.17 -23.62
N LYS A 275 13.50 14.19 -23.23
CA LYS A 275 12.99 15.10 -22.18
C LYS A 275 13.55 14.76 -20.80
N VAL A 276 13.64 13.48 -20.45
CA VAL A 276 14.30 13.07 -19.18
C VAL A 276 15.71 13.62 -19.10
N VAL A 277 16.49 13.52 -20.20
CA VAL A 277 17.88 14.01 -20.25
C VAL A 277 17.94 15.54 -20.24
N THR A 278 17.19 16.21 -21.12
CA THR A 278 17.27 17.68 -21.29
C THR A 278 16.69 18.46 -20.11
N HIS A 279 15.75 17.91 -19.41
CA HIS A 279 15.19 18.49 -18.17
C HIS A 279 15.92 18.01 -16.91
N MET A 280 16.95 17.14 -17.02
CA MET A 280 17.70 16.59 -15.88
C MET A 280 16.79 15.91 -14.84
N LEU A 281 15.79 15.15 -15.29
CA LEU A 281 14.85 14.49 -14.41
C LEU A 281 15.50 13.31 -13.68
N THR A 282 15.09 13.07 -12.43
CA THR A 282 15.44 11.89 -11.65
C THR A 282 14.25 10.94 -11.60
N LEU A 283 14.44 9.69 -12.06
CA LEU A 283 13.43 8.64 -11.95
C LEU A 283 13.88 7.60 -10.92
N LYS A 284 13.06 7.34 -9.90
CA LYS A 284 13.35 6.37 -8.84
C LYS A 284 12.22 5.33 -8.72
N GLY A 285 12.54 4.06 -8.92
CA GLY A 285 11.62 2.96 -8.62
C GLY A 285 11.45 2.78 -7.12
N ILE A 286 10.20 2.55 -6.69
CA ILE A 286 9.83 2.30 -5.30
C ILE A 286 9.24 0.90 -5.21
N TYR A 287 9.71 0.10 -4.26
CA TYR A 287 9.18 -1.23 -4.00
C TYR A 287 8.92 -1.41 -2.51
N GLY A 288 7.65 -1.60 -2.15
CA GLY A 288 7.24 -1.81 -0.77
C GLY A 288 7.66 -0.67 0.17
N ARG A 289 8.18 -1.04 1.31
CA ARG A 289 8.59 -0.16 2.41
C ARG A 289 10.06 -0.43 2.74
N GLU A 290 10.80 0.57 3.16
CA GLU A 290 12.12 0.35 3.75
C GLU A 290 11.95 -0.32 5.12
N MET A 291 12.52 -1.52 5.27
CA MET A 291 12.43 -2.32 6.49
C MET A 291 13.59 -1.95 7.46
N PHE A 292 13.31 -1.31 8.60
CA PHE A 292 12.00 -0.90 9.10
C PHE A 292 11.91 0.62 9.23
N GLU A 293 12.77 1.37 8.54
CA GLU A 293 12.84 2.84 8.59
C GLU A 293 11.47 3.48 8.30
N THR A 294 10.78 2.99 7.25
CA THR A 294 9.43 3.48 6.92
C THR A 294 8.43 3.19 8.03
N TRP A 295 8.52 2.04 8.71
CA TRP A 295 7.62 1.66 9.80
C TRP A 295 7.75 2.58 11.01
N TYR A 296 8.99 2.94 11.37
CA TYR A 296 9.26 3.93 12.43
C TYR A 296 8.73 5.31 12.04
N ALA A 297 9.02 5.77 10.82
CA ALA A 297 8.58 7.08 10.34
C ALA A 297 7.05 7.20 10.32
N MET A 298 6.35 6.23 9.70
CA MET A 298 4.88 6.28 9.60
C MET A 298 4.20 6.18 10.96
N SER A 299 4.71 5.35 11.87
CA SER A 299 4.17 5.24 13.23
C SER A 299 4.34 6.54 14.00
N ALA A 300 5.53 7.14 13.95
CA ALA A 300 5.80 8.42 14.61
C ALA A 300 4.90 9.56 14.06
N MET A 301 4.70 9.62 12.73
CA MET A 301 3.81 10.60 12.11
C MET A 301 2.35 10.42 12.57
N LEU A 302 1.83 9.21 12.62
CA LEU A 302 0.45 8.96 13.07
C LEU A 302 0.27 9.23 14.56
N GLN A 303 1.25 8.91 15.40
CA GLN A 303 1.21 9.18 16.85
C GLN A 303 1.26 10.68 17.14
N SER A 304 2.12 11.43 16.44
CA SER A 304 2.37 12.85 16.70
C SER A 304 1.36 13.79 16.05
N ASN A 305 0.65 13.36 14.99
CA ASN A 305 -0.22 14.24 14.21
C ASN A 305 -1.63 13.65 14.04
N ARG A 306 -2.58 14.21 14.79
CA ARG A 306 -3.99 13.79 14.76
C ARG A 306 -4.63 14.03 13.37
N THR A 307 -4.36 15.17 12.74
CA THR A 307 -4.93 15.51 11.43
C THR A 307 -4.50 14.51 10.37
N LEU A 308 -3.21 14.14 10.33
CA LEU A 308 -2.73 13.10 9.43
C LEU A 308 -3.40 11.75 9.73
N ARG A 309 -3.49 11.36 11.00
CA ARG A 309 -4.13 10.11 11.40
C ARG A 309 -5.59 10.04 10.95
N GLU A 310 -6.35 11.12 11.14
CA GLU A 310 -7.75 11.22 10.69
C GLU A 310 -7.85 11.20 9.16
N ALA A 311 -6.96 11.88 8.44
CA ALA A 311 -6.92 11.85 6.98
C ALA A 311 -6.64 10.45 6.44
N VAL A 312 -5.65 9.73 7.00
CA VAL A 312 -5.35 8.34 6.59
C VAL A 312 -6.51 7.41 6.93
N ALA A 313 -7.12 7.55 8.12
CA ALA A 313 -8.29 6.75 8.51
C ALA A 313 -9.48 6.97 7.57
N SER A 314 -9.70 8.19 7.07
CA SER A 314 -10.80 8.51 6.13
C SER A 314 -10.65 7.85 4.76
N VAL A 315 -9.46 7.34 4.43
CA VAL A 315 -9.25 6.56 3.20
C VAL A 315 -9.89 5.18 3.30
N VAL A 316 -10.11 4.65 4.52
CA VAL A 316 -10.91 3.43 4.72
C VAL A 316 -12.39 3.80 4.61
N THR A 317 -12.99 3.51 3.45
CA THR A 317 -14.39 3.88 3.16
C THR A 317 -15.39 2.79 3.50
N ASP A 318 -14.94 1.55 3.56
CA ASP A 318 -15.81 0.38 3.74
C ASP A 318 -15.17 -0.60 4.72
N CYS A 319 -15.96 -1.02 5.71
CA CYS A 319 -15.60 -2.09 6.64
C CYS A 319 -16.75 -3.10 6.65
N LEU A 320 -16.50 -4.31 6.18
CA LEU A 320 -17.51 -5.36 6.00
C LEU A 320 -17.14 -6.59 6.83
N PRO A 321 -18.14 -7.34 7.37
CA PRO A 321 -17.86 -8.66 7.95
C PRO A 321 -17.10 -9.55 6.97
N ALA A 322 -16.16 -10.36 7.43
CA ALA A 322 -15.38 -11.26 6.57
C ALA A 322 -16.28 -12.27 5.84
N SER A 323 -17.45 -12.62 6.41
CA SER A 323 -18.48 -13.42 5.72
C SER A 323 -19.05 -12.76 4.46
N GLN A 324 -18.91 -11.43 4.30
CA GLN A 324 -19.33 -10.65 3.12
C GLN A 324 -18.16 -10.34 2.18
N TRP A 325 -17.12 -11.14 2.19
CA TRP A 325 -15.91 -10.92 1.40
C TRP A 325 -16.18 -10.70 -0.10
N GLN A 326 -17.14 -11.40 -0.71
CA GLN A 326 -17.49 -11.22 -2.12
C GLN A 326 -17.95 -9.78 -2.42
N GLN A 327 -18.76 -9.20 -1.52
CA GLN A 327 -19.16 -7.80 -1.63
C GLN A 327 -17.93 -6.90 -1.47
N GLY A 328 -17.05 -7.17 -0.51
CA GLY A 328 -15.82 -6.42 -0.30
C GLY A 328 -14.93 -6.41 -1.56
N PHE A 329 -14.73 -7.55 -2.19
CA PHE A 329 -13.96 -7.67 -3.44
C PHE A 329 -14.64 -6.94 -4.60
N THR A 330 -15.97 -7.00 -4.70
CA THR A 330 -16.74 -6.26 -5.70
C THR A 330 -16.56 -4.76 -5.51
N THR A 331 -16.76 -4.26 -4.28
CA THR A 331 -16.59 -2.84 -3.93
C THR A 331 -15.17 -2.34 -4.23
N ALA A 332 -14.15 -3.13 -3.88
CA ALA A 332 -12.75 -2.78 -4.17
C ALA A 332 -12.46 -2.71 -5.68
N ARG A 333 -13.09 -3.58 -6.48
CA ARG A 333 -12.91 -3.65 -7.94
C ARG A 333 -13.63 -2.53 -8.69
N ASP A 334 -14.77 -2.07 -8.20
CA ASP A 334 -15.58 -1.04 -8.86
C ASP A 334 -14.88 0.32 -8.97
N GLY A 335 -13.78 0.50 -8.25
CA GLY A 335 -12.92 1.69 -8.37
C GLY A 335 -13.54 2.99 -7.85
N ALA A 336 -14.65 2.92 -7.11
CA ALA A 336 -15.29 4.07 -6.49
C ALA A 336 -14.90 4.26 -5.02
N SER A 337 -14.50 3.17 -4.34
CA SER A 337 -14.09 3.16 -2.94
C SER A 337 -12.66 3.67 -2.76
N GLY A 338 -12.35 4.09 -1.54
CA GLY A 338 -10.99 4.15 -1.01
C GLY A 338 -10.48 2.74 -0.69
N LYS A 339 -10.15 2.50 0.58
CA LYS A 339 -9.74 1.16 1.05
C LYS A 339 -10.92 0.39 1.62
N VAL A 340 -11.05 -0.86 1.22
CA VAL A 340 -12.03 -1.80 1.78
C VAL A 340 -11.34 -2.70 2.79
N VAL A 341 -11.95 -2.86 3.97
CA VAL A 341 -11.45 -3.67 5.09
C VAL A 341 -12.47 -4.76 5.42
N LEU A 342 -12.01 -5.94 5.76
CA LEU A 342 -12.81 -7.06 6.25
C LEU A 342 -12.62 -7.23 7.76
N ASP A 343 -13.71 -7.29 8.51
CA ASP A 343 -13.75 -7.58 9.95
C ASP A 343 -13.89 -9.09 10.18
N TRP A 344 -12.89 -9.69 10.81
CA TRP A 344 -12.84 -11.13 11.12
C TRP A 344 -13.41 -11.47 12.51
N THR A 345 -13.84 -10.50 13.28
CA THR A 345 -14.45 -10.72 14.60
C THR A 345 -15.92 -11.08 14.53
N THR A 346 -16.55 -10.82 13.38
CA THR A 346 -17.97 -11.07 13.11
C THR A 346 -18.14 -11.98 11.90
N PHE A 347 -18.59 -13.22 12.13
CA PHE A 347 -18.92 -14.21 11.10
C PHE A 347 -20.40 -14.49 11.08
#